data_45eb58367b33dcf25896258ea88d3703
#
_entry.id   45eb58367b33dcf25896258ea88d3703
#
_cell.length_a   1.000
_cell.length_b   1.000
_cell.length_c   1.000
_cell.angle_alpha   90.00
_cell.angle_beta   90.00
_cell.angle_gamma   90.00
#
_symmetry.space_group_name_H-M   'P 1'
#
loop_
_entity.id
_entity.type
_entity.pdbx_description
1 polymer ?
#
loop_
_entity_poly.entity_id
_entity_poly.type
_entity_poly.pdbx_seq_one_letter_code
_entity_poly.pdbx_strand_id
1 'polypeptide(L)'
;LQPSTQNNNYNWGYDPQSYFSLSGMYASDPSKPQARIEEFKQLIKAIHDQGMGVIMDVVYNHTAKTHIFEDIEPGYYHFMNADGSPRESFGGGRLGTTHKMARRVLVDSIKYWTDTFKVDGFRFDMMGDHDAEAIAQAYRAASALNPKVFMLGEGWRTFVGDEGDPVQAADQDWMRSTDGVAVFSDEIRNELKSGYPSEGQPRFLTGGPRNVYQIFNNIIANPSNFIADAPGDVIQYIAAHDNLTLHDIIAQSIKKDPKSHAAEIHQRIRLGNLMILTSQGTPFIHSGQEMGRTKQLLDPAYKNKVDDDKAPYKTHLLVDEQGKPFDYPYFVHDSYDS
;
A
#
# COMPACT_ATOMS: atom_id res chain seq x y z
N LEU A 1 3.65 19.62 -1.58
CA LEU A 1 3.95 19.66 -0.14
C LEU A 1 3.77 21.08 0.36
N GLN A 2 2.81 21.28 1.23
CA GLN A 2 2.74 22.53 1.97
C GLN A 2 3.96 22.57 2.89
N PRO A 3 4.75 23.65 2.90
CA PRO A 3 5.78 23.81 3.91
C PRO A 3 5.08 23.81 5.25
N SER A 4 5.33 22.81 6.09
CA SER A 4 4.86 22.89 7.45
C SER A 4 5.63 23.99 8.17
N THR A 5 4.90 24.91 8.72
CA THR A 5 5.47 26.09 9.40
C THR A 5 5.92 25.79 10.84
N GLN A 6 5.86 24.54 11.31
CA GLN A 6 6.10 24.22 12.71
C GLN A 6 6.69 22.81 12.90
N ASN A 7 7.83 22.48 12.37
CA ASN A 7 8.54 21.21 12.63
C ASN A 7 7.72 19.94 12.48
N ASN A 8 6.54 20.00 11.88
CA ASN A 8 5.69 18.88 11.56
C ASN A 8 5.59 18.75 10.05
N ASN A 9 6.57 18.09 9.45
CA ASN A 9 6.58 17.76 8.03
C ASN A 9 5.95 16.40 7.76
N TYR A 10 5.12 15.92 8.67
CA TYR A 10 4.45 14.65 8.52
C TYR A 10 3.58 14.64 7.27
N ASN A 11 3.85 13.71 6.37
CA ASN A 11 3.07 13.48 5.16
C ASN A 11 3.24 12.02 4.74
N TRP A 12 2.15 11.33 4.53
CA TRP A 12 2.16 9.93 4.12
C TRP A 12 2.68 9.71 2.70
N GLY A 13 2.71 10.76 1.89
CA GLY A 13 3.14 10.68 0.49
C GLY A 13 2.03 10.35 -0.50
N TYR A 14 0.80 10.11 -0.04
CA TYR A 14 -0.31 9.68 -0.88
C TYR A 14 -1.22 10.81 -1.37
N ASP A 15 -0.77 12.07 -1.29
CA ASP A 15 -1.47 13.24 -1.84
C ASP A 15 -0.67 13.86 -2.99
N PRO A 16 -0.67 13.26 -4.20
CA PRO A 16 0.22 13.69 -5.28
C PRO A 16 -0.20 15.04 -5.87
N GLN A 17 0.74 15.99 -5.84
CA GLN A 17 0.61 17.29 -6.51
C GLN A 17 1.10 17.22 -7.97
N SER A 18 2.00 16.29 -8.26
CA SER A 18 2.57 16.07 -9.59
C SER A 18 3.05 14.63 -9.70
N TYR A 19 2.77 14.00 -10.82
CA TYR A 19 3.21 12.63 -11.12
C TYR A 19 4.64 12.56 -11.67
N PHE A 20 5.32 13.70 -11.83
CA PHE A 20 6.66 13.80 -12.44
C PHE A 20 7.70 14.43 -11.51
N SER A 21 7.33 14.77 -10.27
CA SER A 21 8.20 15.53 -9.38
C SER A 21 8.49 14.80 -8.08
N LEU A 22 9.76 14.79 -7.70
CA LEU A 22 10.19 14.34 -6.38
C LEU A 22 9.81 15.37 -5.30
N SER A 23 9.53 14.89 -4.09
CA SER A 23 9.32 15.75 -2.94
C SER A 23 10.62 16.39 -2.47
N GLY A 24 10.60 17.69 -2.26
CA GLY A 24 11.74 18.42 -1.70
C GLY A 24 11.99 18.16 -0.21
N MET A 25 11.02 17.56 0.50
CA MET A 25 11.15 17.34 1.94
C MET A 25 12.26 16.33 2.29
N TYR A 26 12.62 15.44 1.37
CA TYR A 26 13.67 14.44 1.56
C TYR A 26 15.04 14.87 1.01
N ALA A 27 15.14 16.06 0.40
CA ALA A 27 16.39 16.55 -0.13
C ALA A 27 17.22 17.23 0.97
N SER A 28 18.54 17.13 0.88
CA SER A 28 19.46 17.83 1.79
C SER A 28 19.33 19.36 1.69
N ASP A 29 18.96 19.85 0.50
CA ASP A 29 18.64 21.26 0.25
C ASP A 29 17.30 21.37 -0.50
N PRO A 30 16.17 21.55 0.20
CA PRO A 30 14.85 21.67 -0.42
C PRO A 30 14.71 22.85 -1.39
N SER A 31 15.54 23.89 -1.26
CA SER A 31 15.51 25.06 -2.13
C SER A 31 16.11 24.78 -3.52
N LYS A 32 16.85 23.70 -3.67
CA LYS A 32 17.50 23.30 -4.93
C LYS A 32 16.80 22.12 -5.58
N PRO A 33 15.93 22.31 -6.59
CA PRO A 33 15.25 21.21 -7.28
C PRO A 33 16.21 20.16 -7.82
N GLN A 34 17.41 20.57 -8.26
CA GLN A 34 18.41 19.66 -8.82
C GLN A 34 18.96 18.69 -7.77
N ALA A 35 19.13 19.13 -6.52
CA ALA A 35 19.66 18.28 -5.45
C ALA A 35 18.79 17.02 -5.24
N ARG A 36 17.46 17.17 -5.21
CA ARG A 36 16.56 16.04 -5.02
C ARG A 36 16.64 15.00 -6.14
N ILE A 37 16.88 15.45 -7.38
CA ILE A 37 17.03 14.57 -8.54
C ILE A 37 18.34 13.77 -8.44
N GLU A 38 19.42 14.45 -8.12
CA GLU A 38 20.75 13.83 -8.00
C GLU A 38 20.81 12.85 -6.83
N GLU A 39 20.30 13.26 -5.68
CA GLU A 39 20.25 12.42 -4.47
C GLU A 39 19.40 11.18 -4.67
N PHE A 40 18.25 11.28 -5.33
CA PHE A 40 17.40 10.13 -5.61
C PHE A 40 18.08 9.16 -6.60
N LYS A 41 18.79 9.67 -7.62
CA LYS A 41 19.61 8.82 -8.50
C LYS A 41 20.75 8.13 -7.75
N GLN A 42 21.38 8.83 -6.81
CA GLN A 42 22.43 8.25 -5.96
C GLN A 42 21.87 7.14 -5.05
N LEU A 43 20.68 7.35 -4.48
CA LEU A 43 20.01 6.35 -3.66
C LEU A 43 19.71 5.08 -4.47
N ILE A 44 19.11 5.22 -5.65
CA ILE A 44 18.83 4.07 -6.52
C ILE A 44 20.12 3.35 -6.90
N LYS A 45 21.16 4.09 -7.27
CA LYS A 45 22.46 3.50 -7.57
C LYS A 45 23.03 2.72 -6.39
N ALA A 46 22.96 3.27 -5.18
CA ALA A 46 23.47 2.59 -3.99
C ALA A 46 22.73 1.28 -3.70
N ILE A 47 21.41 1.24 -3.95
CA ILE A 47 20.60 0.03 -3.81
C ILE A 47 20.99 -0.99 -4.90
N HIS A 48 21.16 -0.56 -6.13
CA HIS A 48 21.60 -1.42 -7.23
C HIS A 48 23.00 -2.00 -6.99
N ASP A 49 23.91 -1.21 -6.42
CA ASP A 49 25.27 -1.68 -6.05
C ASP A 49 25.25 -2.80 -5.00
N GLN A 50 24.13 -2.96 -4.26
CA GLN A 50 23.89 -4.09 -3.36
C GLN A 50 23.18 -5.28 -4.02
N GLY A 51 22.93 -5.21 -5.33
CA GLY A 51 22.22 -6.26 -6.07
C GLY A 51 20.70 -6.30 -5.84
N MET A 52 20.13 -5.21 -5.34
CA MET A 52 18.70 -5.08 -5.10
C MET A 52 18.05 -4.19 -6.16
N GLY A 53 16.80 -4.47 -6.53
CA GLY A 53 15.97 -3.59 -7.34
C GLY A 53 15.23 -2.54 -6.50
N VAL A 54 14.75 -1.50 -7.18
CA VAL A 54 13.93 -0.44 -6.58
C VAL A 54 12.54 -0.48 -7.19
N ILE A 55 11.53 -0.69 -6.36
CA ILE A 55 10.12 -0.58 -6.74
C ILE A 55 9.58 0.72 -6.14
N MET A 56 9.08 1.59 -7.01
CA MET A 56 8.54 2.87 -6.62
C MET A 56 7.05 2.73 -6.27
N ASP A 57 6.65 3.19 -5.09
CA ASP A 57 5.25 3.28 -4.70
C ASP A 57 4.62 4.52 -5.35
N VAL A 58 3.58 4.33 -6.16
CA VAL A 58 3.01 5.38 -7.00
C VAL A 58 1.51 5.51 -6.81
N VAL A 59 1.04 6.75 -6.83
CA VAL A 59 -0.36 7.12 -6.61
C VAL A 59 -0.87 7.81 -7.87
N TYR A 60 -1.56 7.06 -8.74
CA TYR A 60 -2.23 7.61 -9.94
C TYR A 60 -3.75 7.57 -9.84
N ASN A 61 -4.28 6.90 -8.81
CA ASN A 61 -5.72 6.77 -8.59
C ASN A 61 -6.40 8.11 -8.30
N HIS A 62 -5.68 9.08 -7.72
CA HIS A 62 -6.20 10.41 -7.46
C HIS A 62 -5.14 11.50 -7.54
N THR A 63 -5.59 12.74 -7.62
CA THR A 63 -4.77 13.95 -7.42
C THR A 63 -4.99 14.50 -6.03
N ALA A 64 -4.02 15.23 -5.48
CA ALA A 64 -4.17 15.84 -4.16
C ALA A 64 -5.37 16.79 -4.07
N LYS A 65 -5.72 17.44 -5.19
CA LYS A 65 -6.87 18.32 -5.33
C LYS A 65 -7.40 18.29 -6.76
N THR A 66 -8.69 18.48 -6.93
CA THR A 66 -9.34 18.49 -8.25
C THR A 66 -8.82 19.60 -9.17
N HIS A 67 -8.57 20.81 -8.63
CA HIS A 67 -8.11 21.96 -9.42
C HIS A 67 -6.80 21.71 -10.19
N ILE A 68 -5.98 20.72 -9.80
CA ILE A 68 -4.73 20.41 -10.49
C ILE A 68 -4.93 20.16 -11.98
N PHE A 69 -6.03 19.49 -12.34
CA PHE A 69 -6.40 19.25 -13.73
C PHE A 69 -7.63 20.03 -14.19
N GLU A 70 -8.60 20.31 -13.31
CA GLU A 70 -9.79 21.05 -13.68
C GLU A 70 -9.50 22.50 -14.10
N ASP A 71 -8.42 23.10 -13.58
CA ASP A 71 -7.97 24.43 -14.02
C ASP A 71 -7.32 24.41 -15.42
N ILE A 72 -6.92 23.23 -15.91
CA ILE A 72 -6.30 23.05 -17.23
C ILE A 72 -7.37 22.73 -18.28
N GLU A 73 -8.17 21.72 -18.03
CA GLU A 73 -9.24 21.27 -18.91
C GLU A 73 -10.39 20.71 -18.06
N PRO A 74 -11.40 21.54 -17.77
CA PRO A 74 -12.53 21.16 -16.94
C PRO A 74 -13.28 19.93 -17.48
N GLY A 75 -13.54 18.96 -16.60
CA GLY A 75 -14.34 17.80 -16.93
C GLY A 75 -13.66 16.75 -17.81
N TYR A 76 -12.33 16.78 -17.93
CA TYR A 76 -11.65 15.84 -18.83
C TYR A 76 -10.69 14.87 -18.13
N TYR A 77 -9.84 15.34 -17.23
CA TYR A 77 -8.78 14.48 -16.65
C TYR A 77 -9.25 13.62 -15.49
N HIS A 78 -10.37 13.94 -14.87
CA HIS A 78 -11.00 13.11 -13.85
C HIS A 78 -12.18 12.34 -14.40
N PHE A 79 -12.53 11.23 -13.78
CA PHE A 79 -13.85 10.64 -13.97
C PHE A 79 -14.91 11.60 -13.47
N MET A 80 -16.07 11.60 -14.12
CA MET A 80 -17.13 12.57 -13.89
C MET A 80 -18.38 11.93 -13.29
N ASN A 81 -19.06 12.66 -12.43
CA ASN A 81 -20.41 12.35 -12.00
C ASN A 81 -21.42 12.80 -13.07
N ALA A 82 -22.65 12.28 -13.01
CA ALA A 82 -23.71 12.62 -13.95
C ALA A 82 -24.08 14.12 -13.94
N ASP A 83 -23.83 14.82 -12.84
CA ASP A 83 -24.06 16.27 -12.70
C ASP A 83 -22.92 17.13 -13.29
N GLY A 84 -21.89 16.51 -13.85
CA GLY A 84 -20.73 17.16 -14.43
C GLY A 84 -19.67 17.61 -13.41
N SER A 85 -19.79 17.20 -12.15
CA SER A 85 -18.72 17.39 -11.16
C SER A 85 -17.67 16.27 -11.27
N PRO A 86 -16.37 16.54 -10.98
CA PRO A 86 -15.38 15.49 -10.92
C PRO A 86 -15.66 14.51 -9.79
N ARG A 87 -15.45 13.21 -10.04
CA ARG A 87 -15.48 12.21 -8.98
C ARG A 87 -14.29 12.41 -8.06
N GLU A 88 -14.56 12.39 -6.76
CA GLU A 88 -13.53 12.56 -5.75
C GLU A 88 -13.14 11.22 -5.13
N SER A 89 -11.88 11.13 -4.73
CA SER A 89 -11.31 10.03 -3.96
C SER A 89 -10.22 10.59 -3.05
N PHE A 90 -10.25 10.23 -1.78
CA PHE A 90 -9.26 10.67 -0.78
C PHE A 90 -9.03 12.20 -0.72
N GLY A 91 -10.07 12.99 -1.01
CA GLY A 91 -10.03 14.46 -0.97
C GLY A 91 -9.49 15.13 -2.22
N GLY A 92 -9.25 14.38 -3.28
CA GLY A 92 -8.85 14.87 -4.60
C GLY A 92 -9.64 14.24 -5.74
N GLY A 93 -9.28 14.58 -6.98
CA GLY A 93 -9.97 14.08 -8.16
C GLY A 93 -9.53 12.68 -8.56
N ARG A 94 -10.46 11.83 -8.90
CA ARG A 94 -10.22 10.47 -9.39
C ARG A 94 -9.74 10.52 -10.84
N LEU A 95 -8.48 10.14 -11.11
CA LEU A 95 -7.91 10.22 -12.46
C LEU A 95 -8.70 9.37 -13.45
N GLY A 96 -9.21 9.99 -14.50
CA GLY A 96 -10.02 9.36 -15.55
C GLY A 96 -9.18 8.54 -16.53
N THR A 97 -8.69 7.39 -16.12
CA THR A 97 -7.72 6.60 -16.87
C THR A 97 -8.27 6.01 -18.17
N THR A 98 -9.58 5.96 -18.37
CA THR A 98 -10.20 5.63 -19.67
C THR A 98 -10.06 6.78 -20.68
N HIS A 99 -9.85 8.02 -20.23
CA HIS A 99 -9.66 9.17 -21.10
C HIS A 99 -8.24 9.20 -21.66
N LYS A 100 -8.15 9.40 -22.96
CA LYS A 100 -6.88 9.25 -23.69
C LYS A 100 -5.71 10.04 -23.12
N MET A 101 -5.92 11.33 -22.78
CA MET A 101 -4.82 12.18 -22.30
C MET A 101 -4.53 11.94 -20.81
N ALA A 102 -5.52 11.61 -19.99
CA ALA A 102 -5.31 11.21 -18.61
C ALA A 102 -4.48 9.90 -18.53
N ARG A 103 -4.86 8.89 -19.35
CA ARG A 103 -4.07 7.67 -19.52
C ARG A 103 -2.64 7.97 -19.97
N ARG A 104 -2.47 8.88 -20.93
CA ARG A 104 -1.15 9.28 -21.41
C ARG A 104 -0.30 9.89 -20.30
N VAL A 105 -0.87 10.72 -19.42
CA VAL A 105 -0.15 11.28 -18.26
C VAL A 105 0.41 10.15 -17.40
N LEU A 106 -0.40 9.14 -17.07
CA LEU A 106 0.04 7.97 -16.30
C LEU A 106 1.17 7.22 -17.01
N VAL A 107 0.97 6.87 -18.27
CA VAL A 107 1.96 6.09 -19.07
C VAL A 107 3.27 6.86 -19.24
N ASP A 108 3.21 8.14 -19.57
CA ASP A 108 4.41 8.97 -19.75
C ASP A 108 5.16 9.17 -18.41
N SER A 109 4.44 9.24 -17.29
CA SER A 109 5.06 9.28 -15.97
C SER A 109 5.80 7.98 -15.64
N ILE A 110 5.20 6.83 -15.87
CA ILE A 110 5.85 5.52 -15.69
C ILE A 110 7.11 5.40 -16.56
N LYS A 111 7.04 5.83 -17.81
CA LYS A 111 8.22 5.88 -18.71
C LYS A 111 9.31 6.78 -18.15
N TYR A 112 8.94 7.96 -17.66
CA TYR A 112 9.88 8.92 -17.11
C TYR A 112 10.65 8.35 -15.91
N TRP A 113 9.96 7.72 -14.96
CA TRP A 113 10.62 7.10 -13.81
C TRP A 113 11.49 5.92 -14.21
N THR A 114 11.02 5.09 -15.13
CA THR A 114 11.79 3.93 -15.63
C THR A 114 13.05 4.37 -16.39
N ASP A 115 12.94 5.36 -17.27
CA ASP A 115 14.07 5.77 -18.11
C ASP A 115 15.04 6.71 -17.39
N THR A 116 14.52 7.75 -16.73
CA THR A 116 15.35 8.80 -16.13
C THR A 116 16.02 8.36 -14.84
N PHE A 117 15.29 7.60 -13.98
CA PHE A 117 15.77 7.20 -12.67
C PHE A 117 16.19 5.73 -12.61
N LYS A 118 15.85 4.93 -13.62
CA LYS A 118 16.18 3.50 -13.69
C LYS A 118 15.57 2.70 -12.54
N VAL A 119 14.33 3.04 -12.13
CA VAL A 119 13.58 2.20 -11.20
C VAL A 119 13.22 0.87 -11.86
N ASP A 120 13.15 -0.20 -11.06
CA ASP A 120 12.98 -1.57 -11.55
C ASP A 120 11.52 -2.02 -11.54
N GLY A 121 10.63 -1.23 -10.96
CA GLY A 121 9.22 -1.55 -10.93
C GLY A 121 8.38 -0.52 -10.19
N PHE A 122 7.08 -0.84 -10.08
CA PHE A 122 6.08 0.04 -9.49
C PHE A 122 5.07 -0.74 -8.66
N ARG A 123 4.74 -0.21 -7.49
CA ARG A 123 3.57 -0.60 -6.70
C ARG A 123 2.51 0.47 -6.90
N PHE A 124 1.37 0.10 -7.47
CA PHE A 124 0.25 1.02 -7.66
C PHE A 124 -0.65 1.05 -6.43
N ASP A 125 -0.69 2.20 -5.76
CA ASP A 125 -1.70 2.49 -4.76
C ASP A 125 -3.09 2.40 -5.40
N MET A 126 -4.04 1.72 -4.73
CA MET A 126 -5.39 1.55 -5.22
C MET A 126 -5.44 1.21 -6.72
N MET A 127 -4.65 0.23 -7.16
CA MET A 127 -4.59 -0.15 -8.58
C MET A 127 -5.95 -0.47 -9.17
N GLY A 128 -6.85 -1.04 -8.37
CA GLY A 128 -8.23 -1.34 -8.75
C GLY A 128 -9.09 -0.12 -9.10
N ASP A 129 -8.64 1.09 -8.84
CA ASP A 129 -9.30 2.32 -9.25
C ASP A 129 -9.02 2.69 -10.72
N HIS A 130 -8.12 1.98 -11.38
CA HIS A 130 -7.77 2.20 -12.78
C HIS A 130 -8.44 1.17 -13.70
N ASP A 131 -8.63 1.53 -14.95
CA ASP A 131 -8.96 0.54 -15.97
C ASP A 131 -7.74 -0.32 -16.31
N ALA A 132 -7.96 -1.60 -16.62
CA ALA A 132 -6.90 -2.57 -16.91
C ALA A 132 -6.02 -2.17 -18.09
N GLU A 133 -6.59 -1.55 -19.13
CA GLU A 133 -5.83 -1.13 -20.32
C GLU A 133 -4.83 -0.01 -19.98
N ALA A 134 -5.15 0.90 -19.05
CA ALA A 134 -4.20 1.94 -18.63
C ALA A 134 -2.97 1.31 -17.97
N ILE A 135 -3.16 0.37 -17.05
CA ILE A 135 -2.06 -0.33 -16.38
C ILE A 135 -1.29 -1.23 -17.36
N ALA A 136 -2.00 -1.93 -18.27
CA ALA A 136 -1.36 -2.73 -19.30
C ALA A 136 -0.50 -1.89 -20.25
N GLN A 137 -0.94 -0.68 -20.63
CA GLN A 137 -0.13 0.25 -21.44
C GLN A 137 1.10 0.74 -20.67
N ALA A 138 0.94 1.06 -19.39
CA ALA A 138 2.07 1.43 -18.53
C ALA A 138 3.09 0.30 -18.43
N TYR A 139 2.65 -0.94 -18.24
CA TYR A 139 3.53 -2.11 -18.23
C TYR A 139 4.27 -2.30 -19.56
N ARG A 140 3.56 -2.26 -20.69
CA ARG A 140 4.18 -2.38 -22.02
C ARG A 140 5.22 -1.28 -22.25
N ALA A 141 4.93 -0.06 -21.85
CA ALA A 141 5.84 1.07 -22.01
C ALA A 141 7.10 0.95 -21.13
N ALA A 142 6.94 0.52 -19.88
CA ALA A 142 8.06 0.29 -18.96
C ALA A 142 8.90 -0.93 -19.38
N SER A 143 8.26 -2.05 -19.77
CA SER A 143 8.95 -3.27 -20.20
C SER A 143 9.75 -3.11 -21.49
N ALA A 144 9.34 -2.20 -22.36
CA ALA A 144 10.13 -1.82 -23.54
C ALA A 144 11.45 -1.10 -23.18
N LEU A 145 11.49 -0.42 -22.03
CA LEU A 145 12.66 0.27 -21.50
C LEU A 145 13.49 -0.62 -20.56
N ASN A 146 12.82 -1.42 -19.75
CA ASN A 146 13.42 -2.39 -18.85
C ASN A 146 12.63 -3.71 -18.91
N PRO A 147 13.12 -4.72 -19.66
CA PRO A 147 12.43 -6.01 -19.80
C PRO A 147 12.25 -6.79 -18.48
N LYS A 148 12.92 -6.37 -17.40
CA LYS A 148 12.81 -6.97 -16.07
C LYS A 148 11.91 -6.16 -15.14
N VAL A 149 11.19 -5.17 -15.67
CA VAL A 149 10.30 -4.36 -14.84
C VAL A 149 9.29 -5.24 -14.10
N PHE A 150 9.10 -4.98 -12.83
CA PHE A 150 8.12 -5.67 -12.00
C PHE A 150 7.02 -4.71 -11.57
N MET A 151 5.77 -5.07 -11.83
CA MET A 151 4.61 -4.26 -11.43
C MET A 151 3.69 -5.04 -10.51
N LEU A 152 3.21 -4.37 -9.48
CA LEU A 152 2.22 -4.90 -8.56
C LEU A 152 1.30 -3.77 -8.09
N GLY A 153 0.17 -4.14 -7.51
CA GLY A 153 -0.72 -3.12 -6.95
C GLY A 153 -1.79 -3.66 -6.03
N GLU A 154 -2.47 -2.73 -5.39
CA GLU A 154 -3.68 -3.02 -4.63
C GLU A 154 -4.84 -3.21 -5.59
N GLY A 155 -5.07 -4.47 -5.96
CA GLY A 155 -6.12 -4.86 -6.90
C GLY A 155 -7.50 -4.99 -6.25
N TRP A 156 -7.88 -4.06 -5.38
CA TRP A 156 -9.20 -4.07 -4.77
C TRP A 156 -10.29 -3.75 -5.80
N ARG A 157 -11.48 -4.31 -5.62
CA ARG A 157 -12.63 -4.09 -6.52
C ARG A 157 -13.31 -2.76 -6.22
N THR A 158 -12.62 -1.67 -6.51
CA THR A 158 -13.00 -0.30 -6.14
C THR A 158 -13.20 0.62 -7.34
N PHE A 159 -13.14 0.09 -8.55
CA PHE A 159 -13.32 0.88 -9.76
C PHE A 159 -14.66 1.60 -9.81
N VAL A 160 -14.61 2.89 -10.03
CA VAL A 160 -15.78 3.72 -10.31
C VAL A 160 -15.36 4.71 -11.41
N GLY A 161 -15.73 4.39 -12.65
CA GLY A 161 -15.50 5.23 -13.84
C GLY A 161 -16.66 6.17 -14.15
N ASP A 162 -16.70 6.66 -15.37
CA ASP A 162 -17.85 7.42 -15.89
C ASP A 162 -19.08 6.54 -15.98
N GLU A 163 -20.27 7.15 -15.91
CA GLU A 163 -21.52 6.39 -15.98
C GLU A 163 -21.67 5.68 -17.33
N GLY A 164 -22.01 4.39 -17.26
CA GLY A 164 -22.32 3.57 -18.45
C GLY A 164 -21.11 3.13 -19.26
N ASP A 165 -19.89 3.31 -18.76
CA ASP A 165 -18.67 2.83 -19.43
C ASP A 165 -18.21 1.48 -18.82
N PRO A 166 -18.61 0.33 -19.42
CA PRO A 166 -18.24 -0.99 -18.92
C PRO A 166 -16.78 -1.29 -19.31
N VAL A 167 -15.87 -1.15 -18.37
CA VAL A 167 -14.46 -1.49 -18.56
C VAL A 167 -14.01 -2.56 -17.58
N GLN A 168 -13.00 -3.35 -17.96
CA GLN A 168 -12.30 -4.20 -17.01
C GLN A 168 -11.43 -3.32 -16.10
N ALA A 169 -11.63 -3.40 -14.80
CA ALA A 169 -10.75 -2.76 -13.83
C ALA A 169 -9.41 -3.50 -13.70
N ALA A 170 -8.37 -2.79 -13.28
CA ALA A 170 -7.06 -3.37 -12.94
C ALA A 170 -7.07 -3.95 -11.52
N ASP A 171 -8.05 -4.79 -11.23
CA ASP A 171 -8.28 -5.41 -9.93
C ASP A 171 -7.92 -6.90 -9.92
N GLN A 172 -8.23 -7.58 -8.83
CA GLN A 172 -7.98 -9.01 -8.67
C GLN A 172 -8.64 -9.86 -9.77
N ASP A 173 -9.78 -9.45 -10.32
CA ASP A 173 -10.48 -10.19 -11.37
C ASP A 173 -9.77 -10.12 -12.73
N TRP A 174 -8.86 -9.17 -12.90
CA TRP A 174 -8.04 -9.03 -14.11
C TRP A 174 -6.87 -10.02 -14.15
N MET A 175 -6.45 -10.60 -13.03
CA MET A 175 -5.24 -11.44 -12.93
C MET A 175 -5.24 -12.62 -13.91
N ARG A 176 -6.38 -13.24 -14.15
CA ARG A 176 -6.53 -14.32 -15.16
C ARG A 176 -6.30 -13.88 -16.62
N SER A 177 -6.04 -12.61 -16.87
CA SER A 177 -5.94 -12.01 -18.21
C SER A 177 -4.69 -11.16 -18.39
N THR A 178 -3.75 -11.18 -17.42
CA THR A 178 -2.51 -10.44 -17.48
C THR A 178 -1.35 -11.25 -16.90
N ASP A 179 -0.18 -11.22 -17.56
CA ASP A 179 1.04 -11.91 -17.14
C ASP A 179 2.11 -10.95 -16.59
N GLY A 180 1.87 -9.65 -16.64
CA GLY A 180 2.90 -8.65 -16.36
C GLY A 180 2.72 -7.87 -15.05
N VAL A 181 1.58 -8.07 -14.36
CA VAL A 181 1.20 -7.30 -13.18
C VAL A 181 0.64 -8.24 -12.13
N ALA A 182 1.06 -8.05 -10.87
CA ALA A 182 0.62 -8.84 -9.74
C ALA A 182 -0.27 -8.04 -8.78
N VAL A 183 -1.02 -8.73 -7.93
CA VAL A 183 -1.85 -8.11 -6.89
C VAL A 183 -1.58 -8.68 -5.51
N PHE A 184 -1.81 -7.87 -4.50
CA PHE A 184 -1.78 -8.34 -3.12
C PHE A 184 -2.90 -9.34 -2.85
N SER A 185 -2.54 -10.47 -2.21
CA SER A 185 -3.48 -11.50 -1.79
C SER A 185 -3.96 -11.22 -0.37
N ASP A 186 -5.14 -10.63 -0.25
CA ASP A 186 -5.74 -10.34 1.06
C ASP A 186 -6.26 -11.61 1.77
N GLU A 187 -6.57 -12.66 1.04
CA GLU A 187 -7.09 -13.90 1.62
C GLU A 187 -6.08 -14.56 2.56
N ILE A 188 -4.80 -14.71 2.16
CA ILE A 188 -3.79 -15.27 3.05
C ILE A 188 -3.57 -14.40 4.28
N ARG A 189 -3.52 -13.08 4.11
CA ARG A 189 -3.45 -12.13 5.22
C ARG A 189 -4.59 -12.36 6.21
N ASN A 190 -5.81 -12.45 5.71
CA ASN A 190 -7.03 -12.57 6.53
C ASN A 190 -7.10 -13.91 7.26
N GLU A 191 -6.64 -15.00 6.63
CA GLU A 191 -6.58 -16.32 7.26
C GLU A 191 -5.46 -16.44 8.31
N LEU A 192 -4.35 -15.73 8.13
CA LEU A 192 -3.23 -15.80 9.05
C LEU A 192 -3.42 -14.92 10.29
N LYS A 193 -3.84 -13.65 10.11
CA LYS A 193 -3.88 -12.67 11.20
C LYS A 193 -5.19 -11.92 11.38
N SER A 194 -6.14 -12.02 10.49
CA SER A 194 -7.25 -11.11 10.25
C SER A 194 -6.85 -9.80 9.53
N GLY A 195 -7.80 -9.23 8.80
CA GLY A 195 -7.64 -7.98 8.08
C GLY A 195 -8.86 -7.08 8.25
N TYR A 196 -8.79 -5.90 7.64
CA TYR A 196 -9.91 -4.97 7.63
C TYR A 196 -11.20 -5.63 7.09
N PRO A 197 -12.37 -5.45 7.74
CA PRO A 197 -12.61 -4.64 8.94
C PRO A 197 -12.50 -5.44 10.27
N SER A 198 -11.95 -6.65 10.24
CA SER A 198 -11.95 -7.59 11.37
C SER A 198 -10.61 -7.65 12.10
N GLU A 199 -9.79 -6.62 12.00
CA GLU A 199 -8.47 -6.60 12.62
C GLU A 199 -8.54 -6.81 14.16
N GLY A 200 -7.56 -7.58 14.67
CA GLY A 200 -7.52 -7.96 16.09
C GLY A 200 -8.38 -9.16 16.46
N GLN A 201 -9.17 -9.72 15.55
CA GLN A 201 -9.84 -10.99 15.81
C GLN A 201 -8.83 -12.14 15.65
N PRO A 202 -8.83 -13.13 16.58
CA PRO A 202 -7.93 -14.26 16.49
C PRO A 202 -8.12 -15.07 15.20
N ARG A 203 -6.99 -15.42 14.56
CA ARG A 203 -6.92 -16.27 13.37
C ARG A 203 -5.81 -17.32 13.53
N PHE A 204 -5.32 -17.90 12.46
CA PHE A 204 -4.36 -19.01 12.52
C PHE A 204 -3.15 -18.71 13.44
N LEU A 205 -2.44 -17.60 13.22
CA LEU A 205 -1.25 -17.24 14.00
C LEU A 205 -1.57 -16.91 15.47
N THR A 206 -2.80 -16.60 15.78
CA THR A 206 -3.22 -16.12 17.10
C THR A 206 -4.14 -17.10 17.83
N GLY A 207 -4.20 -18.36 17.35
CA GLY A 207 -4.93 -19.45 18.01
C GLY A 207 -6.44 -19.45 17.79
N GLY A 208 -6.93 -18.63 16.87
CA GLY A 208 -8.35 -18.54 16.54
C GLY A 208 -8.81 -19.52 15.44
N PRO A 209 -10.05 -19.31 14.95
CA PRO A 209 -10.59 -20.06 13.83
C PRO A 209 -9.69 -20.00 12.60
N ARG A 210 -9.63 -21.09 11.86
CA ARG A 210 -8.81 -21.23 10.66
C ARG A 210 -9.43 -22.16 9.64
N ASN A 211 -9.28 -21.84 8.37
CA ASN A 211 -9.58 -22.73 7.27
C ASN A 211 -8.27 -23.29 6.69
N VAL A 212 -7.91 -24.49 7.10
CA VAL A 212 -6.65 -25.13 6.68
C VAL A 212 -6.58 -25.34 5.18
N TYR A 213 -7.71 -25.67 4.55
CA TYR A 213 -7.78 -25.84 3.10
C TYR A 213 -7.50 -24.53 2.37
N GLN A 214 -8.10 -23.44 2.82
CA GLN A 214 -7.90 -22.12 2.25
C GLN A 214 -6.46 -21.61 2.45
N ILE A 215 -5.88 -21.83 3.64
CA ILE A 215 -4.47 -21.54 3.91
C ILE A 215 -3.57 -22.32 2.94
N PHE A 216 -3.82 -23.64 2.76
CA PHE A 216 -3.05 -24.47 1.84
C PHE A 216 -3.14 -23.96 0.40
N ASN A 217 -4.34 -23.63 -0.09
CA ASN A 217 -4.52 -23.09 -1.42
C ASN A 217 -3.75 -21.77 -1.62
N ASN A 218 -3.76 -20.90 -0.62
CA ASN A 218 -2.97 -19.67 -0.69
C ASN A 218 -1.47 -19.93 -0.70
N ILE A 219 -0.98 -20.91 0.04
CA ILE A 219 0.45 -21.30 0.02
C ILE A 219 0.90 -21.72 -1.39
N ILE A 220 0.03 -22.37 -2.17
CA ILE A 220 0.32 -22.73 -3.56
C ILE A 220 -0.08 -21.64 -4.58
N ALA A 221 -0.29 -20.40 -4.13
CA ALA A 221 -0.69 -19.26 -4.94
C ALA A 221 -2.02 -19.47 -5.72
N ASN A 222 -2.97 -20.15 -5.11
CA ASN A 222 -4.31 -20.38 -5.67
C ASN A 222 -5.39 -19.86 -4.69
N PRO A 223 -5.50 -18.55 -4.49
CA PRO A 223 -6.52 -17.96 -3.62
C PRO A 223 -7.92 -18.27 -4.14
N SER A 224 -8.92 -18.29 -3.24
CA SER A 224 -10.29 -18.58 -3.61
C SER A 224 -11.09 -17.32 -4.00
N ASN A 225 -10.62 -16.16 -3.63
CA ASN A 225 -11.34 -14.90 -3.86
C ASN A 225 -11.02 -14.24 -5.21
N PHE A 226 -10.00 -14.71 -5.94
CA PHE A 226 -9.74 -14.35 -7.33
C PHE A 226 -9.01 -15.49 -8.07
N ILE A 227 -9.02 -15.44 -9.38
CA ILE A 227 -8.35 -16.44 -10.21
C ILE A 227 -6.97 -15.92 -10.58
N ALA A 228 -5.94 -16.54 -10.01
CA ALA A 228 -4.56 -16.39 -10.44
C ALA A 228 -4.23 -17.60 -11.36
N ASP A 229 -3.83 -17.35 -12.60
CA ASP A 229 -3.46 -18.44 -13.51
C ASP A 229 -1.97 -18.77 -13.46
N ALA A 230 -1.18 -17.91 -12.79
CA ALA A 230 0.23 -18.14 -12.50
C ALA A 230 0.60 -17.67 -11.08
N PRO A 231 1.58 -18.31 -10.43
CA PRO A 231 2.07 -17.81 -9.13
C PRO A 231 2.60 -16.38 -9.18
N GLY A 232 3.03 -15.91 -10.35
CA GLY A 232 3.49 -14.55 -10.56
C GLY A 232 2.45 -13.46 -10.34
N ASP A 233 1.16 -13.80 -10.39
CA ASP A 233 0.05 -12.88 -10.17
C ASP A 233 -0.16 -12.53 -8.70
N VAL A 234 0.44 -13.29 -7.79
CA VAL A 234 0.11 -13.28 -6.37
C VAL A 234 1.25 -12.71 -5.54
N ILE A 235 0.98 -11.60 -4.87
CA ILE A 235 1.85 -11.05 -3.82
C ILE A 235 1.39 -11.62 -2.48
N GLN A 236 2.22 -12.48 -1.92
CA GLN A 236 2.00 -13.10 -0.61
C GLN A 236 2.45 -12.14 0.49
N TYR A 237 1.55 -11.73 1.36
CA TYR A 237 1.88 -10.80 2.44
C TYR A 237 1.03 -11.06 3.69
N ILE A 238 1.48 -10.54 4.82
CA ILE A 238 0.76 -10.65 6.08
C ILE A 238 0.52 -9.29 6.74
N ALA A 239 1.41 -8.34 6.54
CA ALA A 239 1.29 -6.97 7.00
C ALA A 239 1.93 -6.01 5.99
N ALA A 240 1.47 -4.78 5.98
CA ALA A 240 1.98 -3.67 5.19
C ALA A 240 1.98 -2.40 6.06
N HIS A 241 2.19 -1.23 5.46
CA HIS A 241 2.16 0.04 6.19
C HIS A 241 0.73 0.43 6.65
N ASP A 242 -0.31 -0.06 5.95
CA ASP A 242 -1.69 0.13 6.37
C ASP A 242 -1.99 -0.65 7.63
N ASN A 243 -2.76 -0.04 8.52
CA ASN A 243 -3.21 -0.61 9.79
C ASN A 243 -2.05 -0.93 10.75
N LEU A 244 -2.29 -1.79 11.72
CA LEU A 244 -1.30 -2.14 12.73
C LEU A 244 -0.23 -3.09 12.18
N THR A 245 0.97 -3.04 12.77
CA THR A 245 2.03 -3.99 12.47
C THR A 245 1.65 -5.42 12.84
N LEU A 246 2.35 -6.40 12.29
CA LEU A 246 2.12 -7.81 12.66
C LEU A 246 2.31 -8.05 14.17
N HIS A 247 3.28 -7.39 14.80
CA HIS A 247 3.50 -7.45 16.25
C HIS A 247 2.25 -6.98 17.02
N ASP A 248 1.72 -5.81 16.66
CA ASP A 248 0.62 -5.19 17.39
C ASP A 248 -0.70 -5.94 17.19
N ILE A 249 -0.95 -6.43 15.97
CA ILE A 249 -2.11 -7.29 15.71
C ILE A 249 -2.03 -8.61 16.48
N ILE A 250 -0.87 -9.23 16.58
CA ILE A 250 -0.71 -10.43 17.39
C ILE A 250 -0.98 -10.14 18.86
N ALA A 251 -0.36 -9.08 19.42
CA ALA A 251 -0.58 -8.69 20.82
C ALA A 251 -2.06 -8.41 21.12
N GLN A 252 -2.73 -7.66 20.23
CA GLN A 252 -4.16 -7.37 20.34
C GLN A 252 -5.02 -8.63 20.26
N SER A 253 -4.72 -9.54 19.35
CA SER A 253 -5.53 -10.74 19.10
C SER A 253 -5.37 -11.79 20.20
N ILE A 254 -4.17 -11.99 20.75
CA ILE A 254 -3.92 -12.93 21.85
C ILE A 254 -4.19 -12.31 23.22
N LYS A 255 -4.38 -10.99 23.29
CA LYS A 255 -4.68 -10.22 24.53
C LYS A 255 -3.64 -10.44 25.63
N LYS A 256 -2.39 -10.49 25.25
CA LYS A 256 -1.27 -10.67 26.17
C LYS A 256 -0.29 -9.51 26.05
N ASP A 257 0.07 -8.94 27.21
CA ASP A 257 1.01 -7.84 27.31
C ASP A 257 2.35 -8.18 26.63
N PRO A 258 2.78 -7.44 25.59
CA PRO A 258 4.01 -7.68 24.89
C PRO A 258 5.25 -7.65 25.78
N LYS A 259 5.25 -6.87 26.85
CA LYS A 259 6.36 -6.78 27.79
C LYS A 259 6.68 -8.10 28.47
N SER A 260 5.65 -8.86 28.84
CA SER A 260 5.78 -10.14 29.52
C SER A 260 5.70 -11.36 28.58
N HIS A 261 5.22 -11.16 27.34
CA HIS A 261 5.00 -12.23 26.37
C HIS A 261 5.76 -12.04 25.04
N ALA A 262 6.81 -11.23 25.05
CA ALA A 262 7.62 -10.94 23.86
C ALA A 262 8.08 -12.20 23.10
N ALA A 263 8.53 -13.23 23.83
CA ALA A 263 8.98 -14.47 23.22
C ALA A 263 7.88 -15.19 22.42
N GLU A 264 6.66 -15.24 22.96
CA GLU A 264 5.50 -15.82 22.28
C GLU A 264 5.14 -15.02 21.03
N ILE A 265 5.07 -13.69 21.13
CA ILE A 265 4.75 -12.81 20.01
C ILE A 265 5.78 -12.99 18.89
N HIS A 266 7.08 -12.98 19.22
CA HIS A 266 8.14 -13.19 18.23
C HIS A 266 8.12 -14.59 17.61
N GLN A 267 7.69 -15.63 18.35
CA GLN A 267 7.49 -16.96 17.77
C GLN A 267 6.39 -16.95 16.70
N ARG A 268 5.27 -16.26 16.97
CA ARG A 268 4.16 -16.15 16.02
C ARG A 268 4.53 -15.31 14.79
N ILE A 269 5.32 -14.24 14.97
CA ILE A 269 5.90 -13.47 13.86
C ILE A 269 6.78 -14.35 12.98
N ARG A 270 7.70 -15.13 13.59
CA ARG A 270 8.55 -16.04 12.82
C ARG A 270 7.77 -17.09 12.04
N LEU A 271 6.70 -17.62 12.62
CA LEU A 271 5.83 -18.55 11.91
C LEU A 271 5.14 -17.88 10.73
N GLY A 272 4.60 -16.65 10.90
CA GLY A 272 3.99 -15.89 9.82
C GLY A 272 4.99 -15.60 8.70
N ASN A 273 6.19 -15.13 9.05
CA ASN A 273 7.25 -14.87 8.08
C ASN A 273 7.67 -16.14 7.32
N LEU A 274 7.79 -17.26 8.02
CA LEU A 274 8.10 -18.54 7.39
C LEU A 274 7.02 -18.91 6.35
N MET A 275 5.75 -18.78 6.70
CA MET A 275 4.66 -19.11 5.79
C MET A 275 4.67 -18.25 4.53
N ILE A 276 4.88 -16.94 4.67
CA ILE A 276 4.95 -16.03 3.52
C ILE A 276 6.19 -16.34 2.65
N LEU A 277 7.36 -16.50 3.26
CA LEU A 277 8.62 -16.73 2.53
C LEU A 277 8.72 -18.08 1.85
N THR A 278 7.93 -19.07 2.26
CA THR A 278 7.92 -20.42 1.69
C THR A 278 6.68 -20.71 0.81
N SER A 279 5.78 -19.75 0.65
CA SER A 279 4.64 -19.85 -0.26
C SER A 279 5.09 -19.63 -1.71
N GLN A 280 4.33 -20.17 -2.66
CA GLN A 280 4.45 -19.81 -4.07
C GLN A 280 3.92 -18.38 -4.28
N GLY A 281 4.39 -17.72 -5.32
CA GLY A 281 4.14 -16.30 -5.56
C GLY A 281 5.31 -15.44 -5.14
N THR A 282 5.10 -14.13 -5.09
CA THR A 282 6.12 -13.17 -4.67
C THR A 282 5.92 -12.80 -3.20
N PRO A 283 6.87 -13.11 -2.32
CA PRO A 283 6.76 -12.74 -0.91
C PRO A 283 6.99 -11.25 -0.70
N PHE A 284 6.16 -10.64 0.12
CA PHE A 284 6.28 -9.26 0.56
C PHE A 284 6.39 -9.22 2.09
N ILE A 285 7.42 -8.54 2.59
CA ILE A 285 7.67 -8.34 4.01
C ILE A 285 7.69 -6.83 4.31
N HIS A 286 6.83 -6.39 5.22
CA HIS A 286 6.86 -5.03 5.71
C HIS A 286 8.16 -4.78 6.49
N SER A 287 8.86 -3.69 6.19
CA SER A 287 10.13 -3.34 6.85
C SER A 287 10.00 -3.31 8.37
N GLY A 288 10.87 -4.04 9.05
CA GLY A 288 10.83 -4.21 10.52
C GLY A 288 9.95 -5.35 11.02
N GLN A 289 9.15 -5.99 10.16
CA GLN A 289 8.32 -7.15 10.54
C GLN A 289 9.18 -8.29 11.09
N GLU A 290 10.38 -8.48 10.55
CA GLU A 290 11.34 -9.52 10.95
C GLU A 290 11.85 -9.34 12.38
N MET A 291 11.92 -8.10 12.88
CA MET A 291 12.37 -7.78 14.24
C MET A 291 11.23 -7.48 15.21
N GLY A 292 9.97 -7.55 14.75
CA GLY A 292 8.81 -7.27 15.59
C GLY A 292 8.55 -5.77 15.80
N ARG A 293 8.71 -4.98 14.73
CA ARG A 293 8.36 -3.55 14.72
C ARG A 293 6.96 -3.33 15.30
N THR A 294 6.82 -2.29 16.12
CA THR A 294 5.58 -1.87 16.75
C THR A 294 5.28 -0.41 16.47
N LYS A 295 4.01 -0.06 16.36
CA LYS A 295 3.51 1.33 16.32
C LYS A 295 3.13 1.84 17.72
N GLN A 296 3.79 1.36 18.75
CA GLN A 296 3.55 1.82 20.13
C GLN A 296 3.83 3.31 20.25
N LEU A 297 2.86 4.04 20.79
CA LEU A 297 3.02 5.47 21.07
C LEU A 297 3.83 5.67 22.35
N LEU A 298 4.93 6.40 22.22
CA LEU A 298 5.77 6.79 23.33
C LEU A 298 5.38 8.17 23.89
N ASP A 299 4.71 9.01 23.06
CA ASP A 299 4.28 10.35 23.46
C ASP A 299 2.96 10.27 24.27
N PRO A 300 2.96 10.70 25.53
CA PRO A 300 1.76 10.77 26.37
C PRO A 300 0.61 11.60 25.80
N ALA A 301 0.89 12.55 24.92
CA ALA A 301 -0.12 13.41 24.30
C ALA A 301 -1.15 12.62 23.48
N TYR A 302 -0.77 11.47 22.95
CA TYR A 302 -1.66 10.62 22.16
C TYR A 302 -2.55 9.71 23.00
N LYS A 303 -2.25 9.50 24.27
CA LYS A 303 -3.06 8.65 25.17
C LYS A 303 -4.52 9.09 25.28
N ASN A 304 -4.79 10.38 25.11
CA ASN A 304 -6.13 10.95 25.20
C ASN A 304 -6.89 10.95 23.86
N LYS A 305 -6.30 10.38 22.80
CA LYS A 305 -6.90 10.33 21.46
C LYS A 305 -7.39 8.94 21.07
N VAL A 306 -7.51 8.04 22.03
CA VAL A 306 -8.11 6.72 21.83
C VAL A 306 -9.57 6.91 21.40
N ASP A 307 -9.95 6.26 20.32
CA ASP A 307 -11.31 6.31 19.75
C ASP A 307 -11.80 7.70 19.31
N ASP A 308 -10.90 8.66 19.11
CA ASP A 308 -11.25 9.94 18.52
C ASP A 308 -11.28 9.82 16.99
N ASP A 309 -12.47 9.65 16.42
CA ASP A 309 -12.68 9.55 14.97
C ASP A 309 -12.21 10.80 14.19
N LYS A 310 -11.96 11.91 14.89
CA LYS A 310 -11.43 13.14 14.31
C LYS A 310 -9.92 13.27 14.45
N ALA A 311 -9.28 12.36 15.16
CA ALA A 311 -7.83 12.34 15.24
C ALA A 311 -7.24 12.00 13.86
N PRO A 312 -6.10 12.57 13.48
CA PRO A 312 -5.43 12.20 12.23
C PRO A 312 -4.99 10.74 12.22
N TYR A 313 -5.01 10.07 13.38
CA TYR A 313 -4.67 8.66 13.57
C TYR A 313 -5.67 8.00 14.49
N LYS A 314 -6.06 6.77 14.17
CA LYS A 314 -6.77 5.92 15.12
C LYS A 314 -5.77 5.38 16.13
N THR A 315 -6.04 5.62 17.41
CA THR A 315 -5.20 5.13 18.50
C THR A 315 -5.92 4.02 19.23
N HIS A 316 -5.28 2.87 19.37
CA HIS A 316 -5.84 1.70 20.01
C HIS A 316 -5.17 1.48 21.37
N LEU A 317 -5.98 1.32 22.42
CA LEU A 317 -5.52 0.84 23.71
C LEU A 317 -5.61 -0.69 23.74
N LEU A 318 -4.48 -1.37 23.86
CA LEU A 318 -4.46 -2.83 23.96
C LEU A 318 -4.74 -3.27 25.39
N VAL A 319 -5.58 -4.30 25.53
CA VAL A 319 -6.07 -4.82 26.80
C VAL A 319 -5.92 -6.34 26.86
N ASP A 320 -5.89 -6.90 28.07
CA ASP A 320 -5.91 -8.33 28.33
C ASP A 320 -7.30 -8.96 28.07
N GLU A 321 -7.43 -10.27 28.34
CA GLU A 321 -8.68 -11.02 28.17
C GLU A 321 -9.81 -10.52 29.06
N GLN A 322 -9.50 -9.88 30.16
CA GLN A 322 -10.45 -9.28 31.12
C GLN A 322 -10.80 -7.84 30.76
N GLY A 323 -10.24 -7.28 29.70
CA GLY A 323 -10.42 -5.89 29.30
C GLY A 323 -9.61 -4.90 30.12
N LYS A 324 -8.66 -5.38 30.94
CA LYS A 324 -7.76 -4.52 31.72
C LYS A 324 -6.61 -4.06 30.82
N PRO A 325 -6.26 -2.76 30.79
CA PRO A 325 -5.06 -2.29 30.13
C PRO A 325 -3.83 -3.07 30.60
N PHE A 326 -2.91 -3.35 29.68
CA PHE A 326 -1.62 -3.98 30.01
C PHE A 326 -0.92 -3.20 31.13
N ASP A 327 -0.01 -3.84 31.86
CA ASP A 327 0.67 -3.25 33.03
C ASP A 327 1.32 -1.89 32.76
N TYR A 328 1.79 -1.69 31.55
CA TYR A 328 2.10 -0.37 31.02
C TYR A 328 1.11 -0.08 29.90
N PRO A 329 0.39 1.07 29.91
CA PRO A 329 -0.55 1.38 28.84
C PRO A 329 0.10 1.27 27.48
N TYR A 330 -0.31 0.29 26.71
CA TYR A 330 0.25 -0.01 25.40
C TYR A 330 -0.69 0.56 24.34
N PHE A 331 -0.46 1.82 24.01
CA PHE A 331 -1.17 2.47 22.91
C PHE A 331 -0.42 2.26 21.62
N VAL A 332 -1.15 1.88 20.60
CA VAL A 332 -0.63 1.79 19.24
C VAL A 332 -1.50 2.65 18.31
N HIS A 333 -0.94 3.20 17.28
CA HIS A 333 -1.69 3.99 16.31
C HIS A 333 -1.73 3.34 14.95
N ASP A 334 -2.87 3.54 14.28
CA ASP A 334 -3.13 3.06 12.93
C ASP A 334 -2.77 4.16 11.93
N SER A 335 -1.49 4.32 11.68
CA SER A 335 -0.95 5.24 10.70
C SER A 335 0.15 4.58 9.89
N TYR A 336 0.55 5.17 8.79
CA TYR A 336 1.64 4.67 7.95
C TYR A 336 2.99 4.77 8.64
N ASP A 337 3.14 5.72 9.57
CA ASP A 337 4.37 5.90 10.34
C ASP A 337 4.40 5.10 11.62
N SER A 338 5.59 4.82 12.04
CA SER A 338 5.85 4.13 13.29
C SER A 338 7.25 4.43 13.80
#